data_bf3f6443ca3c34e66cd270f186a84a0c
#
_entry.id   bf3f6443ca3c34e66cd270f186a84a0c
#
_cell.length_a   1.000
_cell.length_b   1.000
_cell.length_c   1.000
_cell.angle_alpha   90.00
_cell.angle_beta   90.00
_cell.angle_gamma   90.00
#
_symmetry.space_group_name_H-M   'P 1'
#
loop_
_entity.id
_entity.type
_entity.pdbx_description
1 polymer ?
#
loop_
_entity_poly.entity_id
_entity_poly.type
_entity_poly.pdbx_seq_one_letter_code
_entity_poly.pdbx_strand_id
1 'polypeptide(L)'
;MVLLAIVAMSACAPAIDPGTPRIADSTDRPAVVEAYRPALQLRPDIAHGKQLFDDTCAKCHRPRKDGIQVGPDLTHIEHRAPGELLESLLNPSARIDPKFSNYIVRLKNGEVEDGLLAADTPASIILRDNDADQVIDRAQIDSLRPSKVSLMPDEIEKGLSRQSIADLIAYVQSLHRE
;
A
#
# COMPACT_ATOMS: atom_id res chain seq x y z
N MET A 1 23.32 -51.71 -35.81
CA MET A 1 22.89 -50.29 -35.83
C MET A 1 21.81 -50.14 -34.74
N VAL A 2 22.19 -49.64 -33.59
CA VAL A 2 21.27 -49.48 -32.44
C VAL A 2 20.90 -48.00 -32.42
N LEU A 3 19.63 -47.67 -32.65
CA LEU A 3 19.07 -46.31 -32.59
C LEU A 3 18.80 -45.97 -31.11
N LEU A 4 19.57 -45.04 -30.57
CA LEU A 4 19.35 -44.47 -29.26
C LEU A 4 18.27 -43.38 -29.36
N ALA A 5 17.08 -43.65 -28.82
CA ALA A 5 16.01 -42.67 -28.71
C ALA A 5 16.28 -41.77 -27.50
N ILE A 6 16.58 -40.47 -27.75
CA ILE A 6 16.70 -39.46 -26.73
C ILE A 6 15.28 -39.02 -26.35
N VAL A 7 14.83 -39.41 -25.16
CA VAL A 7 13.59 -38.87 -24.56
C VAL A 7 13.92 -37.52 -23.97
N ALA A 8 13.46 -36.45 -24.62
CA ALA A 8 13.50 -35.10 -24.07
C ALA A 8 12.46 -34.98 -22.93
N MET A 9 12.92 -34.98 -21.71
CA MET A 9 12.09 -34.60 -20.55
C MET A 9 11.85 -33.09 -20.59
N SER A 10 10.68 -32.69 -21.08
CA SER A 10 10.18 -31.33 -20.99
C SER A 10 9.88 -31.04 -19.50
N ALA A 11 10.73 -30.28 -18.85
CA ALA A 11 10.46 -29.79 -17.50
C ALA A 11 9.29 -28.77 -17.61
N CYS A 12 8.11 -29.22 -17.21
CA CYS A 12 6.96 -28.35 -17.04
C CYS A 12 7.24 -27.43 -15.85
N ALA A 13 7.55 -26.15 -16.10
CA ALA A 13 7.61 -25.17 -15.04
C ALA A 13 6.21 -25.08 -14.38
N PRO A 14 6.10 -25.02 -13.05
CA PRO A 14 4.81 -24.90 -12.39
C PRO A 14 4.11 -23.63 -12.90
N ALA A 15 2.87 -23.79 -13.37
CA ALA A 15 2.02 -22.70 -13.77
C ALA A 15 1.82 -21.79 -12.54
N ILE A 16 2.15 -20.51 -12.68
CA ILE A 16 1.90 -19.49 -11.65
C ILE A 16 0.38 -19.33 -11.60
N ASP A 17 -0.22 -19.67 -10.46
CA ASP A 17 -1.63 -19.44 -10.18
C ASP A 17 -1.93 -17.94 -10.30
N PRO A 18 -2.82 -17.50 -11.19
CA PRO A 18 -3.16 -16.09 -11.38
C PRO A 18 -3.87 -15.45 -10.19
N GLY A 19 -4.27 -16.23 -9.17
CA GLY A 19 -4.91 -15.78 -7.93
C GLY A 19 -3.97 -15.59 -6.75
N THR A 20 -2.68 -15.92 -6.87
CA THR A 20 -1.75 -15.72 -5.75
C THR A 20 -1.35 -14.23 -5.67
N PRO A 21 -1.69 -13.51 -4.58
CA PRO A 21 -1.22 -12.14 -4.39
C PRO A 21 0.30 -12.12 -4.48
N ARG A 22 0.85 -11.33 -5.38
CA ARG A 22 2.30 -11.09 -5.42
C ARG A 22 2.65 -10.25 -4.20
N ILE A 23 3.01 -10.89 -3.12
CA ILE A 23 3.62 -10.25 -1.97
C ILE A 23 5.02 -9.84 -2.42
N ALA A 24 5.12 -8.67 -3.04
CA ALA A 24 6.40 -8.07 -3.38
C ALA A 24 7.15 -7.78 -2.08
N ASP A 25 8.42 -8.17 -2.03
CA ASP A 25 9.31 -7.62 -1.01
C ASP A 25 9.37 -6.10 -1.17
N SER A 26 9.48 -5.38 -0.04
CA SER A 26 9.58 -3.91 0.00
C SER A 26 10.52 -3.40 -1.09
N THR A 27 9.99 -2.62 -2.01
CA THR A 27 10.79 -1.91 -3.00
C THR A 27 11.10 -0.53 -2.45
N ASP A 28 12.31 -0.35 -1.91
CA ASP A 28 12.81 0.98 -1.61
C ASP A 28 13.02 1.76 -2.93
N ARG A 29 12.39 2.94 -3.06
CA ARG A 29 12.25 3.68 -4.32
C ARG A 29 12.90 5.08 -4.30
N PRO A 30 14.12 5.27 -3.78
CA PRO A 30 14.74 6.59 -3.65
C PRO A 30 14.95 7.28 -5.01
N ALA A 31 15.22 6.54 -6.07
CA ALA A 31 15.41 7.09 -7.42
C ALA A 31 14.12 7.74 -7.95
N VAL A 32 12.95 7.19 -7.63
CA VAL A 32 11.66 7.78 -8.00
C VAL A 32 11.44 9.08 -7.23
N VAL A 33 11.70 9.08 -5.93
CA VAL A 33 11.60 10.30 -5.09
C VAL A 33 12.48 11.42 -5.66
N GLU A 34 13.73 11.12 -6.02
CA GLU A 34 14.64 12.10 -6.62
C GLU A 34 14.15 12.62 -7.97
N ALA A 35 13.60 11.75 -8.82
CA ALA A 35 13.05 12.14 -10.12
C ALA A 35 11.87 13.13 -9.99
N TYR A 36 11.13 13.06 -8.88
CA TYR A 36 10.00 13.94 -8.60
C TYR A 36 10.33 15.12 -7.69
N ARG A 37 11.53 15.22 -7.12
CA ARG A 37 11.96 16.35 -6.29
C ARG A 37 11.74 17.73 -6.93
N PRO A 38 11.91 17.94 -8.27
CA PRO A 38 11.57 19.21 -8.92
C PRO A 38 10.11 19.64 -8.77
N ALA A 39 9.17 18.72 -8.47
CA ALA A 39 7.78 19.07 -8.21
C ALA A 39 7.63 20.07 -7.05
N LEU A 40 8.52 19.99 -6.04
CA LEU A 40 8.50 20.87 -4.87
C LEU A 40 8.83 22.35 -5.19
N GLN A 41 9.27 22.66 -6.41
CA GLN A 41 9.56 24.01 -6.86
C GLN A 41 8.45 24.57 -7.75
N LEU A 42 7.44 23.78 -8.08
CA LEU A 42 6.32 24.22 -8.91
C LEU A 42 5.33 25.03 -8.08
N ARG A 43 4.63 25.96 -8.73
CA ARG A 43 3.51 26.67 -8.11
C ARG A 43 2.31 25.73 -8.05
N PRO A 44 1.81 25.36 -6.87
CA PRO A 44 0.74 24.39 -6.74
C PRO A 44 -0.65 25.02 -7.00
N ASP A 45 -1.57 24.19 -7.47
CA ASP A 45 -3.01 24.41 -7.49
C ASP A 45 -3.67 23.54 -6.42
N ILE A 46 -4.07 24.15 -5.29
CA ILE A 46 -4.70 23.46 -4.16
C ILE A 46 -6.06 22.87 -4.54
N ALA A 47 -6.83 23.53 -5.42
CA ALA A 47 -8.13 23.03 -5.84
C ALA A 47 -8.01 21.76 -6.68
N HIS A 48 -7.05 21.71 -7.60
CA HIS A 48 -6.70 20.49 -8.33
C HIS A 48 -6.16 19.39 -7.40
N GLY A 49 -5.29 19.76 -6.45
CA GLY A 49 -4.80 18.84 -5.42
C GLY A 49 -5.92 18.19 -4.60
N LYS A 50 -6.98 18.98 -4.27
CA LYS A 50 -8.17 18.45 -3.60
C LYS A 50 -8.89 17.40 -4.44
N GLN A 51 -9.10 17.65 -5.73
CA GLN A 51 -9.74 16.69 -6.62
C GLN A 51 -8.94 15.37 -6.67
N LEU A 52 -7.63 15.46 -6.89
CA LEU A 52 -6.75 14.30 -6.89
C LEU A 52 -6.80 13.51 -5.56
N PHE A 53 -6.84 14.22 -4.44
CA PHE A 53 -6.98 13.61 -3.13
C PHE A 53 -8.30 12.87 -2.98
N ASP A 54 -9.40 13.50 -3.37
CA ASP A 54 -10.75 12.92 -3.29
C ASP A 54 -10.85 11.65 -4.12
N ASP A 55 -10.27 11.65 -5.31
CA ASP A 55 -10.34 10.54 -6.26
C ASP A 55 -9.42 9.36 -5.88
N THR A 56 -8.27 9.66 -5.25
CA THR A 56 -7.21 8.65 -5.09
C THR A 56 -6.92 8.30 -3.63
N CYS A 57 -6.92 9.28 -2.72
CA CYS A 57 -6.38 9.15 -1.36
C CYS A 57 -7.46 9.04 -0.29
N ALA A 58 -8.59 9.72 -0.51
CA ALA A 58 -9.62 9.93 0.52
C ALA A 58 -10.22 8.64 1.07
N LYS A 59 -10.32 7.58 0.26
CA LYS A 59 -10.87 6.29 0.70
C LYS A 59 -10.07 5.64 1.84
N CYS A 60 -8.76 5.92 1.91
CA CYS A 60 -7.88 5.39 2.96
C CYS A 60 -7.54 6.42 4.02
N HIS A 61 -7.45 7.73 3.65
CA HIS A 61 -6.92 8.79 4.47
C HIS A 61 -7.95 9.76 5.03
N ARG A 62 -9.24 9.54 4.80
CA ARG A 62 -10.30 10.28 5.48
C ARG A 62 -10.84 9.50 6.65
N PRO A 63 -11.06 10.15 7.81
CA PRO A 63 -11.86 9.57 8.87
C PRO A 63 -13.26 9.26 8.30
N ARG A 64 -13.62 7.99 8.27
CA ARG A 64 -14.96 7.56 7.86
C ARG A 64 -15.90 7.62 9.06
N LYS A 65 -17.17 7.95 8.82
CA LYS A 65 -18.20 7.98 9.88
C LYS A 65 -18.43 6.61 10.51
N ASP A 66 -18.12 5.53 9.78
CA ASP A 66 -18.19 4.14 10.25
C ASP A 66 -16.93 3.71 11.04
N GLY A 67 -15.95 4.60 11.21
CA GLY A 67 -14.72 4.34 11.95
C GLY A 67 -13.69 3.47 11.22
N ILE A 68 -13.96 3.05 9.98
CA ILE A 68 -12.99 2.29 9.19
C ILE A 68 -11.92 3.26 8.69
N GLN A 69 -10.69 3.05 9.13
CA GLN A 69 -9.53 3.83 8.73
C GLN A 69 -8.35 2.89 8.47
N VAL A 70 -7.82 2.93 7.26
CA VAL A 70 -6.71 2.07 6.82
C VAL A 70 -5.39 2.83 6.78
N GLY A 71 -5.44 4.13 6.42
CA GLY A 71 -4.29 5.02 6.44
C GLY A 71 -4.35 6.03 7.59
N PRO A 72 -3.23 6.71 7.92
CA PRO A 72 -3.20 7.76 8.92
C PRO A 72 -4.13 8.92 8.55
N ASP A 73 -4.71 9.54 9.58
CA ASP A 73 -5.37 10.84 9.44
C ASP A 73 -4.35 11.91 9.05
N LEU A 74 -4.62 12.57 7.93
CA LEU A 74 -3.71 13.58 7.38
C LEU A 74 -4.02 15.01 7.86
N THR A 75 -5.03 15.21 8.71
CA THR A 75 -5.38 16.55 9.23
C THR A 75 -4.37 17.09 10.25
N HIS A 76 -3.45 16.27 10.72
CA HIS A 76 -2.45 16.64 11.72
C HIS A 76 -1.00 16.49 11.24
N ILE A 77 -0.78 16.59 9.93
CA ILE A 77 0.56 16.44 9.35
C ILE A 77 1.14 17.75 8.78
N GLU A 78 0.52 18.87 9.10
CA GLU A 78 0.89 20.21 8.65
C GLU A 78 2.36 20.58 8.93
N HIS A 79 2.97 19.97 9.95
CA HIS A 79 4.37 20.19 10.30
C HIS A 79 5.36 19.42 9.46
N ARG A 80 4.88 18.49 8.63
CA ARG A 80 5.78 17.73 7.76
C ARG A 80 6.29 18.58 6.60
N ALA A 81 7.59 18.54 6.40
CA ALA A 81 8.21 19.22 5.26
C ALA A 81 7.70 18.62 3.92
N PRO A 82 7.54 19.44 2.86
CA PRO A 82 7.10 18.95 1.55
C PRO A 82 7.95 17.78 1.03
N GLY A 83 9.26 17.76 1.31
CA GLY A 83 10.15 16.66 0.94
C GLY A 83 9.84 15.35 1.65
N GLU A 84 9.42 15.39 2.91
CA GLU A 84 9.00 14.21 3.67
C GLU A 84 7.66 13.66 3.16
N LEU A 85 6.75 14.55 2.76
CA LEU A 85 5.49 14.16 2.14
C LEU A 85 5.72 13.52 0.77
N LEU A 86 6.65 14.07 -0.02
CA LEU A 86 7.07 13.49 -1.30
C LEU A 86 7.62 12.07 -1.11
N GLU A 87 8.50 11.88 -0.13
CA GLU A 87 9.04 10.56 0.20
C GLU A 87 7.95 9.59 0.62
N SER A 88 7.07 10.01 1.54
CA SER A 88 5.97 9.16 2.02
C SER A 88 4.97 8.80 0.92
N LEU A 89 4.77 9.68 -0.06
CA LEU A 89 3.88 9.46 -1.19
C LEU A 89 4.47 8.49 -2.23
N LEU A 90 5.76 8.63 -2.54
CA LEU A 90 6.41 7.92 -3.65
C LEU A 90 7.21 6.69 -3.21
N ASN A 91 7.44 6.55 -1.90
CA ASN A 91 8.19 5.46 -1.29
C ASN A 91 7.52 5.01 0.03
N PRO A 92 6.23 4.62 -0.01
CA PRO A 92 5.43 4.39 1.20
C PRO A 92 5.95 3.22 2.04
N SER A 93 6.67 2.29 1.44
CA SER A 93 7.23 1.13 2.13
C SER A 93 8.55 1.41 2.87
N ALA A 94 9.22 2.55 2.59
CA ALA A 94 10.48 2.89 3.25
C ALA A 94 10.33 3.16 4.75
N ARG A 95 9.16 3.67 5.16
CA ARG A 95 8.89 4.01 6.56
C ARG A 95 7.41 3.82 6.90
N ILE A 96 7.08 2.66 7.42
CA ILE A 96 5.72 2.30 7.83
C ILE A 96 5.57 2.54 9.33
N ASP A 97 4.58 3.36 9.73
CA ASP A 97 4.21 3.47 11.13
C ASP A 97 3.66 2.11 11.60
N PRO A 98 4.16 1.56 12.74
CA PRO A 98 3.69 0.28 13.26
C PRO A 98 2.16 0.15 13.40
N LYS A 99 1.46 1.27 13.65
CA LYS A 99 0.00 1.31 13.75
C LYS A 99 -0.71 1.05 12.41
N PHE A 100 -0.01 1.26 11.29
CA PHE A 100 -0.52 1.07 9.93
C PHE A 100 0.25 -0.01 9.17
N SER A 101 0.88 -0.93 9.91
CA SER A 101 1.56 -2.07 9.31
C SER A 101 0.56 -2.99 8.62
N ASN A 102 0.86 -3.35 7.40
CA ASN A 102 0.18 -4.43 6.70
C ASN A 102 0.56 -5.77 7.33
N TYR A 103 -0.40 -6.66 7.51
CA TYR A 103 -0.20 -8.03 7.95
C TYR A 103 -0.61 -9.01 6.87
N ILE A 104 0.16 -10.07 6.73
CA ILE A 104 -0.12 -11.18 5.82
C ILE A 104 -0.58 -12.35 6.67
N VAL A 105 -1.75 -12.86 6.37
CA VAL A 105 -2.37 -14.02 7.00
C VAL A 105 -2.43 -15.15 5.99
N ARG A 106 -1.80 -16.27 6.28
CA ARG A 106 -2.00 -17.51 5.53
C ARG A 106 -3.02 -18.37 6.27
N LEU A 107 -4.05 -18.78 5.58
CA LEU A 107 -5.07 -19.68 6.10
C LEU A 107 -4.67 -21.15 5.85
N LYS A 108 -5.19 -22.07 6.68
CA LYS A 108 -4.94 -23.52 6.56
C LYS A 108 -5.50 -24.14 5.28
N ASN A 109 -6.47 -23.48 4.63
CA ASN A 109 -6.99 -23.87 3.32
C ASN A 109 -6.07 -23.43 2.16
N GLY A 110 -4.97 -22.69 2.46
CA GLY A 110 -4.02 -22.18 1.49
C GLY A 110 -4.28 -20.76 0.99
N GLU A 111 -5.42 -20.15 1.34
CA GLU A 111 -5.72 -18.76 1.02
C GLU A 111 -4.76 -17.82 1.76
N VAL A 112 -4.51 -16.66 1.14
CA VAL A 112 -3.64 -15.61 1.71
C VAL A 112 -4.42 -14.31 1.67
N GLU A 113 -4.58 -13.74 2.85
CA GLU A 113 -5.22 -12.44 3.07
C GLU A 113 -4.19 -11.44 3.56
N ASP A 114 -4.42 -10.16 3.30
CA ASP A 114 -3.61 -9.10 3.85
C ASP A 114 -4.44 -7.86 4.23
N GLY A 115 -3.95 -7.09 5.18
CA GLY A 115 -4.65 -5.92 5.69
C GLY A 115 -4.03 -5.36 6.96
N LEU A 116 -4.61 -4.26 7.44
CA LEU A 116 -4.30 -3.71 8.74
C LEU A 116 -4.84 -4.62 9.84
N LEU A 117 -4.01 -5.00 10.82
CA LEU A 117 -4.46 -5.77 11.97
C LEU A 117 -5.23 -4.85 12.94
N ALA A 118 -6.55 -4.77 12.77
CA ALA A 118 -7.42 -3.89 13.55
C ALA A 118 -7.72 -4.43 14.95
N ALA A 119 -7.74 -5.76 15.10
CA ALA A 119 -7.85 -6.43 16.40
C ALA A 119 -7.12 -7.77 16.40
N ASP A 120 -6.59 -8.12 17.55
CA ASP A 120 -5.89 -9.38 17.81
C ASP A 120 -6.35 -9.93 19.16
N THR A 121 -7.10 -11.04 19.14
CA THR A 121 -7.63 -11.72 20.32
C THR A 121 -7.21 -13.19 20.34
N PRO A 122 -7.35 -13.92 21.47
CA PRO A 122 -7.11 -15.35 21.50
C PRO A 122 -8.01 -16.17 20.56
N ALA A 123 -9.21 -15.68 20.24
CA ALA A 123 -10.20 -16.39 19.43
C ALA A 123 -10.12 -16.04 17.94
N SER A 124 -9.86 -14.78 17.60
CA SER A 124 -9.91 -14.27 16.24
C SER A 124 -9.02 -13.05 16.05
N ILE A 125 -8.75 -12.73 14.82
CA ILE A 125 -8.19 -11.43 14.39
C ILE A 125 -9.21 -10.68 13.55
N ILE A 126 -9.03 -9.36 13.44
CA ILE A 126 -9.72 -8.53 12.46
C ILE A 126 -8.69 -7.94 11.53
N LEU A 127 -8.74 -8.32 10.26
CA LEU A 127 -8.05 -7.65 9.18
C LEU A 127 -8.95 -6.57 8.58
N ARG A 128 -8.38 -5.41 8.37
CA ARG A 128 -9.07 -4.25 7.80
C ARG A 128 -8.42 -3.88 6.48
N ASP A 129 -9.23 -3.80 5.44
CA ASP A 129 -8.87 -3.23 4.16
C ASP A 129 -9.69 -1.97 3.85
N ASN A 130 -9.68 -1.52 2.60
CA ASN A 130 -10.41 -0.32 2.18
C ASN A 130 -11.93 -0.49 2.16
N ASP A 131 -12.42 -1.71 2.11
CA ASP A 131 -13.82 -2.02 1.86
C ASP A 131 -14.52 -2.50 3.13
N ALA A 132 -13.85 -3.33 3.95
CA ALA A 132 -14.48 -3.96 5.11
C ALA A 132 -13.48 -4.37 6.20
N ASP A 133 -14.05 -4.73 7.36
CA ASP A 133 -13.37 -5.49 8.40
C ASP A 133 -13.70 -6.98 8.21
N GLN A 134 -12.66 -7.80 8.04
CA GLN A 134 -12.76 -9.25 7.93
C GLN A 134 -12.38 -9.91 9.25
N VAL A 135 -13.31 -10.66 9.84
CA VAL A 135 -13.05 -11.46 11.05
C VAL A 135 -12.54 -12.84 10.64
N ILE A 136 -11.37 -13.23 11.14
CA ILE A 136 -10.72 -14.52 10.85
C ILE A 136 -10.51 -15.26 12.16
N ASP A 137 -11.07 -16.46 12.28
CA ASP A 137 -10.87 -17.31 13.44
C ASP A 137 -9.42 -17.77 13.53
N ARG A 138 -8.84 -17.72 14.73
CA ARG A 138 -7.47 -18.21 14.98
C ARG A 138 -7.27 -19.66 14.57
N ALA A 139 -8.32 -20.48 14.71
CA ALA A 139 -8.26 -21.88 14.31
C ALA A 139 -8.04 -22.10 12.82
N GLN A 140 -8.38 -21.12 11.97
CA GLN A 140 -8.20 -21.15 10.52
C GLN A 140 -6.81 -20.65 10.07
N ILE A 141 -6.08 -19.97 10.96
CA ILE A 141 -4.80 -19.34 10.63
C ILE A 141 -3.67 -20.37 10.69
N ASP A 142 -2.90 -20.46 9.62
CA ASP A 142 -1.62 -21.19 9.57
C ASP A 142 -0.48 -20.28 10.01
N SER A 143 -0.40 -19.06 9.46
CA SER A 143 0.60 -18.08 9.85
C SER A 143 0.07 -16.64 9.77
N LEU A 144 0.57 -15.79 10.67
CA LEU A 144 0.31 -14.34 10.74
C LEU A 144 1.65 -13.62 10.91
N ARG A 145 1.96 -12.69 10.02
CA ARG A 145 3.21 -11.93 10.08
C ARG A 145 3.05 -10.51 9.55
N PRO A 146 3.80 -9.53 10.08
CA PRO A 146 3.85 -8.21 9.47
C PRO A 146 4.51 -8.27 8.09
N SER A 147 4.04 -7.45 7.18
CA SER A 147 4.62 -7.19 5.87
C SER A 147 5.64 -6.05 5.96
N LYS A 148 6.63 -6.08 5.08
CA LYS A 148 7.52 -4.93 4.81
C LYS A 148 6.95 -4.00 3.74
N VAL A 149 5.83 -4.37 3.13
CA VAL A 149 5.15 -3.60 2.08
C VAL A 149 3.98 -2.85 2.69
N SER A 150 3.87 -1.56 2.40
CA SER A 150 2.78 -0.71 2.85
C SER A 150 1.46 -1.10 2.19
N LEU A 151 0.34 -0.86 2.89
CA LEU A 151 -1.00 -0.90 2.30
C LEU A 151 -1.23 0.27 1.33
N MET A 152 -0.49 1.37 1.49
CA MET A 152 -0.50 2.45 0.51
C MET A 152 0.17 1.95 -0.78
N PRO A 153 -0.51 2.04 -1.94
CA PRO A 153 0.04 1.51 -3.17
C PRO A 153 1.36 2.15 -3.57
N ASP A 154 2.29 1.33 -4.02
CA ASP A 154 3.47 1.79 -4.75
C ASP A 154 3.05 2.29 -6.15
N GLU A 155 3.95 3.06 -6.80
CA GLU A 155 3.81 3.49 -8.20
C GLU A 155 2.63 4.44 -8.49
N ILE A 156 2.14 5.13 -7.46
CA ILE A 156 1.07 6.13 -7.61
C ILE A 156 1.43 7.23 -8.61
N GLU A 157 2.72 7.50 -8.79
CA GLU A 157 3.23 8.48 -9.74
C GLU A 157 3.00 8.10 -11.21
N LYS A 158 2.76 6.83 -11.52
CA LYS A 158 2.47 6.41 -12.91
C LYS A 158 1.20 7.06 -13.48
N GLY A 159 0.28 7.48 -12.61
CA GLY A 159 -0.92 8.22 -12.98
C GLY A 159 -0.84 9.73 -12.75
N LEU A 160 0.29 10.25 -12.22
CA LEU A 160 0.41 11.63 -11.77
C LEU A 160 1.61 12.34 -12.41
N SER A 161 1.38 13.55 -12.91
CA SER A 161 2.45 14.44 -13.35
C SER A 161 3.20 15.04 -12.15
N ARG A 162 4.37 15.65 -12.38
CA ARG A 162 5.06 16.43 -11.34
C ARG A 162 4.20 17.58 -10.81
N GLN A 163 3.39 18.22 -11.67
CA GLN A 163 2.44 19.24 -11.24
C GLN A 163 1.38 18.66 -10.33
N SER A 164 0.80 17.52 -10.69
CA SER A 164 -0.18 16.81 -9.86
C SER A 164 0.36 16.44 -8.47
N ILE A 165 1.63 16.03 -8.39
CA ILE A 165 2.31 15.76 -7.11
C ILE A 165 2.48 17.05 -6.29
N ALA A 166 2.86 18.17 -6.92
CA ALA A 166 2.97 19.46 -6.24
C ALA A 166 1.62 19.91 -5.66
N ASP A 167 0.56 19.79 -6.46
CA ASP A 167 -0.80 20.18 -6.09
C ASP A 167 -1.33 19.34 -4.94
N LEU A 168 -1.11 18.02 -5.01
CA LEU A 168 -1.52 17.07 -3.98
C LEU A 168 -0.80 17.34 -2.64
N ILE A 169 0.52 17.55 -2.65
CA ILE A 169 1.30 17.87 -1.45
C ILE A 169 0.78 19.17 -0.82
N ALA A 170 0.55 20.21 -1.62
CA ALA A 170 0.06 21.49 -1.12
C ALA A 170 -1.35 21.37 -0.52
N TYR A 171 -2.23 20.58 -1.14
CA TYR A 171 -3.56 20.32 -0.58
C TYR A 171 -3.46 19.57 0.76
N VAL A 172 -2.68 18.49 0.83
CA VAL A 172 -2.49 17.73 2.05
C VAL A 172 -1.94 18.61 3.20
N GLN A 173 -1.01 19.52 2.90
CA GLN A 173 -0.54 20.51 3.88
C GLN A 173 -1.59 21.55 4.29
N SER A 174 -2.65 21.72 3.51
CA SER A 174 -3.74 22.65 3.81
C SER A 174 -4.84 22.05 4.70
N LEU A 175 -4.87 20.72 4.88
CA LEU A 175 -5.96 20.02 5.57
C LEU A 175 -6.20 20.45 7.03
N HIS A 176 -5.19 21.01 7.71
CA HIS A 176 -5.31 21.50 9.08
C HIS A 176 -6.04 22.87 9.22
N ARG A 177 -6.38 23.48 8.09
CA ARG A 177 -6.99 24.83 8.04
C ARG A 177 -8.49 24.80 7.87
N GLU A 178 -9.11 23.63 7.82
CA GLU A 178 -10.56 23.48 7.68
C GLU A 178 -11.23 23.34 9.10
#